data_18f8691776057053dfe5218ba0a2801b
#
_entry.id   18f8691776057053dfe5218ba0a2801b
#
_cell.length_a   1.000
_cell.length_b   1.000
_cell.length_c   1.000
_cell.angle_alpha   90.00
_cell.angle_beta   90.00
_cell.angle_gamma   90.00
#
_symmetry.space_group_name_H-M   'P 1'
#
loop_
_entity.id
_entity.type
_entity.pdbx_description
1 polymer ?
#
loop_
_entity_poly.entity_id
_entity_poly.type
_entity_poly.pdbx_seq_one_letter_code
_entity_poly.pdbx_strand_id
1 'polypeptide(L)'
;QTVVYVTAPNLEEIHSKTEQDIKSDGVLHFPELRLYSIDLSDGAGTGDFYLQLDSNNVYVESNNVSNFYLKGTCYNMHVFFSWGNGRFEGRDLVVNDISFYHRGSNDMIIHPINSLTGNIYATGNVILKNEPNEPINVVQHFSGELIKN
;
A
#
# COMPACT_ATOMS: atom_id res chain seq x y z
N GLN A 1 -18.07 8.40 -19.40
CA GLN A 1 -17.76 7.64 -18.19
C GLN A 1 -18.51 8.24 -17.02
N THR A 2 -19.20 7.42 -16.25
CA THR A 2 -19.92 7.86 -15.06
C THR A 2 -18.93 7.91 -13.88
N VAL A 3 -18.91 9.02 -13.16
CA VAL A 3 -18.15 9.18 -11.92
C VAL A 3 -19.13 9.19 -10.75
N VAL A 4 -18.85 8.38 -9.73
CA VAL A 4 -19.64 8.34 -8.49
C VAL A 4 -18.84 9.02 -7.39
N TYR A 5 -19.40 10.07 -6.79
CA TYR A 5 -18.81 10.76 -5.65
C TYR A 5 -19.40 10.22 -4.35
N VAL A 6 -18.52 9.85 -3.43
CA VAL A 6 -18.89 9.41 -2.08
C VAL A 6 -18.27 10.37 -1.07
N THR A 7 -19.09 10.96 -0.21
CA THR A 7 -18.65 11.82 0.88
C THR A 7 -19.00 11.19 2.21
N ALA A 8 -18.03 11.10 3.11
CA ALA A 8 -18.23 10.54 4.44
C ALA A 8 -17.45 11.37 5.48
N PRO A 9 -18.01 11.57 6.69
CA PRO A 9 -17.30 12.26 7.77
C PRO A 9 -16.15 11.43 8.35
N ASN A 10 -16.26 10.11 8.31
CA ASN A 10 -15.22 9.16 8.64
C ASN A 10 -15.40 7.90 7.77
N LEU A 11 -14.28 7.38 7.27
CA LEU A 11 -14.25 6.16 6.49
C LEU A 11 -13.09 5.30 6.99
N GLU A 12 -13.36 4.07 7.39
CA GLU A 12 -12.36 3.17 7.95
C GLU A 12 -11.87 2.14 6.94
N GLU A 13 -12.72 1.75 5.99
CA GLU A 13 -12.40 0.69 5.02
C GLU A 13 -12.86 1.04 3.61
N ILE A 14 -12.02 0.72 2.62
CA ILE A 14 -12.36 0.75 1.20
C ILE A 14 -12.04 -0.62 0.61
N HIS A 15 -13.09 -1.32 0.15
CA HIS A 15 -12.97 -2.58 -0.56
C HIS A 15 -13.21 -2.38 -2.05
N SER A 16 -12.20 -2.57 -2.88
CA SER A 16 -12.38 -2.54 -4.33
C SER A 16 -13.01 -3.86 -4.81
N LYS A 17 -14.18 -3.75 -5.45
CA LYS A 17 -14.88 -4.84 -6.13
C LYS A 17 -15.23 -4.44 -7.57
N THR A 18 -14.49 -3.53 -8.15
CA THR A 18 -14.73 -2.96 -9.48
C THR A 18 -13.45 -2.92 -10.30
N GLU A 19 -13.58 -2.86 -11.60
CA GLU A 19 -12.49 -2.59 -12.54
C GLU A 19 -12.17 -1.09 -12.67
N GLN A 20 -12.98 -0.23 -12.05
CA GLN A 20 -12.79 1.22 -12.11
C GLN A 20 -11.88 1.69 -10.97
N ASP A 21 -11.12 2.74 -11.26
CA ASP A 21 -10.22 3.34 -10.28
C ASP A 21 -10.97 4.00 -9.13
N ILE A 22 -10.36 3.94 -7.96
CA ILE A 22 -10.79 4.66 -6.76
C ILE A 22 -9.84 5.81 -6.52
N LYS A 23 -10.36 7.04 -6.49
CA LYS A 23 -9.55 8.26 -6.37
C LYS A 23 -10.06 9.12 -5.23
N SER A 24 -9.15 9.75 -4.49
CA SER A 24 -9.54 10.78 -3.53
C SER A 24 -9.75 12.13 -4.22
N ASP A 25 -10.74 12.87 -3.79
CA ASP A 25 -10.92 14.28 -4.14
C ASP A 25 -10.24 15.13 -3.05
N GLY A 26 -8.93 15.33 -3.23
CA GLY A 26 -8.08 15.97 -2.24
C GLY A 26 -7.56 15.01 -1.17
N VAL A 27 -7.17 15.56 -0.02
CA VAL A 27 -6.59 14.81 1.09
C VAL A 27 -7.66 14.16 1.94
N LEU A 28 -7.51 12.86 2.18
CA LEU A 28 -8.34 12.11 3.12
C LEU A 28 -7.73 12.21 4.53
N HIS A 29 -8.45 12.86 5.43
CA HIS A 29 -8.06 13.03 6.84
C HIS A 29 -8.74 11.99 7.75
N PHE A 30 -8.67 10.71 7.35
CA PHE A 30 -9.22 9.62 8.15
C PHE A 30 -8.12 9.03 9.04
N PRO A 31 -8.26 9.04 10.38
CA PRO A 31 -7.22 8.55 11.30
C PRO A 31 -6.81 7.11 11.04
N GLU A 32 -7.80 6.26 10.78
CA GLU A 32 -7.63 4.83 10.48
C GLU A 32 -8.19 4.56 9.09
N LEU A 33 -7.39 3.98 8.20
CA LEU A 33 -7.85 3.62 6.86
C LEU A 33 -7.29 2.28 6.44
N ARG A 34 -8.17 1.38 6.01
CA ARG A 34 -7.83 0.06 5.45
C ARG A 34 -8.27 -0.02 4.00
N LEU A 35 -7.34 -0.40 3.14
CA LEU A 35 -7.56 -0.54 1.70
C LEU A 35 -7.46 -2.02 1.32
N TYR A 36 -8.49 -2.53 0.68
CA TYR A 36 -8.55 -3.93 0.30
C TYR A 36 -8.79 -4.11 -1.20
N SER A 37 -7.94 -4.90 -1.84
CA SER A 37 -8.18 -5.45 -3.17
C SER A 37 -7.90 -6.95 -3.10
N ILE A 38 -8.92 -7.69 -2.66
CA ILE A 38 -8.82 -9.12 -2.34
C ILE A 38 -9.77 -9.89 -3.24
N ASP A 39 -9.23 -10.91 -3.91
CA ASP A 39 -9.98 -11.91 -4.64
C ASP A 39 -10.41 -13.01 -3.67
N LEU A 40 -11.69 -13.04 -3.38
CA LEU A 40 -12.38 -14.07 -2.62
C LEU A 40 -13.46 -14.72 -3.50
N SER A 41 -14.32 -15.53 -2.88
CA SER A 41 -15.43 -16.20 -3.59
C SER A 41 -16.41 -15.24 -4.28
N ASP A 42 -16.44 -13.98 -3.89
CA ASP A 42 -17.28 -12.91 -4.45
C ASP A 42 -16.58 -12.08 -5.55
N GLY A 43 -15.39 -12.50 -5.96
CA GLY A 43 -14.59 -11.87 -7.01
C GLY A 43 -13.67 -10.75 -6.53
N ALA A 44 -12.76 -10.35 -7.41
CA ALA A 44 -11.80 -9.27 -7.18
C ALA A 44 -12.20 -7.97 -7.84
N GLY A 45 -11.79 -6.86 -7.23
CA GLY A 45 -11.63 -5.61 -7.96
C GLY A 45 -10.27 -5.59 -8.67
N THR A 46 -10.21 -4.99 -9.85
CA THR A 46 -8.97 -4.84 -10.63
C THR A 46 -8.60 -3.39 -10.88
N GLY A 47 -9.47 -2.45 -10.46
CA GLY A 47 -9.20 -1.01 -10.50
C GLY A 47 -8.10 -0.61 -9.53
N ASP A 48 -7.41 0.48 -9.86
CA ASP A 48 -6.30 1.02 -9.08
C ASP A 48 -6.77 2.05 -8.04
N PHE A 49 -5.95 2.26 -7.02
CA PHE A 49 -6.16 3.28 -6.00
C PHE A 49 -5.23 4.46 -6.21
N TYR A 50 -5.79 5.67 -6.26
CA TYR A 50 -5.04 6.94 -6.34
C TYR A 50 -5.49 7.84 -5.19
N LEU A 51 -4.79 7.76 -4.05
CA LEU A 51 -5.23 8.42 -2.83
C LEU A 51 -4.17 9.37 -2.27
N GLN A 52 -4.63 10.50 -1.78
CA GLN A 52 -3.84 11.42 -0.98
C GLN A 52 -4.29 11.34 0.48
N LEU A 53 -3.35 11.02 1.38
CA LEU A 53 -3.64 10.64 2.76
C LEU A 53 -2.99 11.60 3.76
N ASP A 54 -3.67 11.81 4.87
CA ASP A 54 -3.13 12.33 6.12
C ASP A 54 -3.77 11.52 7.25
N SER A 55 -3.10 10.42 7.63
CA SER A 55 -3.67 9.38 8.49
C SER A 55 -2.69 8.97 9.59
N ASN A 56 -3.21 8.42 10.68
CA ASN A 56 -2.39 7.82 11.72
C ASN A 56 -1.98 6.40 11.34
N ASN A 57 -2.94 5.58 10.98
CA ASN A 57 -2.71 4.17 10.64
C ASN A 57 -3.33 3.83 9.29
N VAL A 58 -2.54 3.23 8.41
CA VAL A 58 -2.98 2.75 7.11
C VAL A 58 -2.63 1.27 6.97
N TYR A 59 -3.61 0.47 6.58
CA TYR A 59 -3.45 -0.94 6.24
C TYR A 59 -3.80 -1.13 4.76
N VAL A 60 -2.95 -1.84 4.03
CA VAL A 60 -3.17 -2.13 2.61
C VAL A 60 -3.04 -3.63 2.40
N GLU A 61 -4.07 -4.27 1.84
CA GLU A 61 -4.05 -5.69 1.55
C GLU A 61 -4.45 -5.97 0.11
N SER A 62 -3.64 -6.80 -0.57
CA SER A 62 -3.90 -7.23 -1.93
C SER A 62 -3.43 -8.66 -2.18
N ASN A 63 -4.20 -9.39 -2.99
CA ASN A 63 -3.82 -10.70 -3.52
C ASN A 63 -4.05 -10.79 -5.04
N ASN A 64 -4.09 -9.66 -5.73
CA ASN A 64 -4.43 -9.62 -7.16
C ASN A 64 -3.57 -8.61 -7.95
N VAL A 65 -4.17 -7.91 -8.92
CA VAL A 65 -3.47 -7.05 -9.89
C VAL A 65 -3.61 -5.56 -9.64
N SER A 66 -4.45 -5.13 -8.68
CA SER A 66 -4.65 -3.71 -8.39
C SER A 66 -3.36 -3.03 -7.94
N ASN A 67 -3.14 -1.83 -8.43
CA ASN A 67 -2.03 -0.99 -8.04
C ASN A 67 -2.49 0.08 -7.03
N PHE A 68 -1.58 0.44 -6.14
CA PHE A 68 -1.84 1.46 -5.11
C PHE A 68 -0.85 2.60 -5.30
N TYR A 69 -1.37 3.77 -5.70
CA TYR A 69 -0.63 5.01 -5.85
C TYR A 69 -1.01 5.94 -4.70
N LEU A 70 -0.21 5.94 -3.65
CA LEU A 70 -0.50 6.66 -2.42
C LEU A 70 0.52 7.79 -2.20
N LYS A 71 0.04 8.94 -1.75
CA LYS A 71 0.87 10.10 -1.40
C LYS A 71 0.35 10.80 -0.15
N GLY A 72 1.18 11.63 0.46
CA GLY A 72 0.85 12.40 1.66
C GLY A 72 1.64 11.95 2.87
N THR A 73 0.97 11.76 4.01
CA THR A 73 1.60 11.41 5.28
C THR A 73 0.84 10.33 6.03
N CYS A 74 1.58 9.47 6.73
CA CYS A 74 1.02 8.46 7.61
C CYS A 74 1.98 8.21 8.78
N TYR A 75 1.47 7.91 9.97
CA TYR A 75 2.34 7.57 11.08
C TYR A 75 2.74 6.10 11.04
N ASN A 76 1.79 5.18 11.02
CA ASN A 76 2.04 3.75 10.90
C ASN A 76 1.41 3.19 9.62
N MET A 77 2.14 2.34 8.91
CA MET A 77 1.61 1.64 7.74
C MET A 77 1.97 0.16 7.77
N HIS A 78 1.00 -0.70 7.44
CA HIS A 78 1.23 -2.10 7.14
C HIS A 78 0.76 -2.42 5.74
N VAL A 79 1.64 -3.03 4.92
CA VAL A 79 1.31 -3.47 3.57
C VAL A 79 1.41 -4.98 3.49
N PHE A 80 0.30 -5.63 3.16
CA PHE A 80 0.19 -7.08 3.09
C PHE A 80 -0.18 -7.52 1.66
N PHE A 81 0.84 -7.87 0.88
CA PHE A 81 0.67 -8.42 -0.47
C PHE A 81 0.91 -9.93 -0.43
N SER A 82 -0.19 -10.69 -0.33
CA SER A 82 -0.13 -12.14 -0.14
C SER A 82 0.07 -12.91 -1.44
N TRP A 83 -0.22 -12.29 -2.59
CA TRP A 83 -0.10 -12.86 -3.93
C TRP A 83 -0.25 -11.78 -5.01
N GLY A 84 -0.04 -12.17 -6.27
CA GLY A 84 -0.37 -11.34 -7.42
C GLY A 84 0.77 -10.46 -7.91
N ASN A 85 0.45 -9.55 -8.81
CA ASN A 85 1.42 -8.63 -9.41
C ASN A 85 1.02 -7.15 -9.25
N GLY A 86 0.18 -6.84 -8.28
CA GLY A 86 -0.12 -5.46 -7.91
C GLY A 86 1.14 -4.71 -7.48
N ARG A 87 1.20 -3.43 -7.85
CA ARG A 87 2.29 -2.52 -7.48
C ARG A 87 1.87 -1.66 -6.30
N PHE A 88 2.79 -1.46 -5.36
CA PHE A 88 2.64 -0.45 -4.33
C PHE A 88 3.58 0.73 -4.63
N GLU A 89 3.02 1.87 -4.97
CA GLU A 89 3.75 3.11 -5.25
C GLU A 89 3.48 4.13 -4.16
N GLY A 90 4.29 4.07 -3.11
CA GLY A 90 4.24 4.97 -1.96
C GLY A 90 5.45 5.89 -1.84
N ARG A 91 6.12 6.19 -2.96
CA ARG A 91 7.29 7.07 -3.01
C ARG A 91 7.05 8.42 -2.34
N ASP A 92 5.86 8.97 -2.57
CA ASP A 92 5.44 10.28 -2.08
C ASP A 92 4.50 10.19 -0.86
N LEU A 93 4.38 9.00 -0.25
CA LEU A 93 3.74 8.80 1.04
C LEU A 93 4.80 8.66 2.12
N VAL A 94 5.01 9.72 2.86
CA VAL A 94 5.99 9.77 3.97
C VAL A 94 5.38 9.08 5.18
N VAL A 95 6.03 8.01 5.65
CA VAL A 95 5.53 7.16 6.73
C VAL A 95 6.56 7.06 7.84
N ASN A 96 6.15 7.27 9.09
CA ASN A 96 7.09 7.15 10.21
C ASN A 96 7.54 5.69 10.39
N ASP A 97 6.63 4.77 10.60
CA ASP A 97 6.94 3.36 10.83
C ASP A 97 6.22 2.46 9.79
N ILE A 98 6.99 1.64 9.09
CA ILE A 98 6.46 0.72 8.08
C ILE A 98 6.75 -0.73 8.47
N SER A 99 5.70 -1.56 8.36
CA SER A 99 5.83 -3.00 8.33
C SER A 99 5.22 -3.57 7.04
N PHE A 100 5.77 -4.68 6.52
CA PHE A 100 5.23 -5.26 5.30
C PHE A 100 5.42 -6.78 5.22
N TYR A 101 4.51 -7.41 4.47
CA TYR A 101 4.60 -8.76 3.95
C TYR A 101 4.48 -8.68 2.42
N HIS A 102 5.52 -9.06 1.70
CA HIS A 102 5.54 -8.95 0.24
C HIS A 102 5.79 -10.30 -0.43
N ARG A 103 4.72 -10.90 -0.94
CA ARG A 103 4.74 -12.13 -1.74
C ARG A 103 4.25 -11.90 -3.17
N GLY A 104 4.27 -10.67 -3.62
CA GLY A 104 3.93 -10.29 -4.98
C GLY A 104 5.12 -10.37 -5.93
N SER A 105 4.84 -10.27 -7.23
CA SER A 105 5.87 -10.29 -8.28
C SER A 105 6.26 -8.88 -8.79
N ASN A 106 5.56 -7.83 -8.37
CA ASN A 106 5.85 -6.45 -8.73
C ASN A 106 6.52 -5.68 -7.60
N ASP A 107 7.03 -4.50 -7.87
CA ASP A 107 7.76 -3.70 -6.89
C ASP A 107 6.83 -3.04 -5.88
N MET A 108 7.34 -2.92 -4.65
CA MET A 108 6.78 -2.14 -3.57
C MET A 108 7.72 -0.98 -3.27
N ILE A 109 7.32 0.26 -3.56
CA ILE A 109 8.13 1.45 -3.32
C ILE A 109 7.61 2.17 -2.08
N ILE A 110 8.47 2.36 -1.09
CA ILE A 110 8.11 2.87 0.23
C ILE A 110 9.06 3.98 0.70
N HIS A 111 8.55 4.84 1.59
CA HIS A 111 9.28 5.99 2.12
C HIS A 111 9.24 6.01 3.67
N PRO A 112 9.97 5.11 4.34
CA PRO A 112 10.03 5.08 5.80
C PRO A 112 10.93 6.19 6.34
N ILE A 113 10.56 6.76 7.51
CA ILE A 113 11.36 7.78 8.21
C ILE A 113 12.06 7.19 9.43
N ASN A 114 11.34 6.47 10.28
CA ASN A 114 11.86 5.98 11.55
C ASN A 114 12.23 4.49 11.50
N SER A 115 11.28 3.61 11.23
CA SER A 115 11.53 2.17 11.25
C SER A 115 10.98 1.42 10.03
N LEU A 116 11.63 0.30 9.71
CA LEU A 116 11.22 -0.60 8.64
C LEU A 116 11.42 -2.05 9.06
N THR A 117 10.32 -2.82 9.06
CA THR A 117 10.34 -4.27 9.27
C THR A 117 9.56 -4.97 8.17
N GLY A 118 9.97 -6.19 7.79
CA GLY A 118 9.18 -6.94 6.83
C GLY A 118 9.84 -8.16 6.26
N ASN A 119 9.12 -8.81 5.35
CA ASN A 119 9.54 -10.03 4.69
C ASN A 119 9.25 -9.98 3.19
N ILE A 120 10.22 -10.40 2.39
CA ILE A 120 10.11 -10.51 0.94
C ILE A 120 10.11 -12.00 0.59
N TYR A 121 8.96 -12.53 0.13
CA TYR A 121 8.76 -13.96 -0.09
C TYR A 121 8.77 -14.40 -1.55
N ALA A 122 8.73 -13.46 -2.51
CA ALA A 122 8.65 -13.80 -3.92
C ALA A 122 9.69 -13.05 -4.76
N THR A 123 9.33 -12.65 -5.97
CA THR A 123 10.25 -12.04 -6.95
C THR A 123 10.21 -10.52 -6.97
N GLY A 124 9.13 -9.92 -6.45
CA GLY A 124 8.99 -8.46 -6.39
C GLY A 124 9.97 -7.84 -5.40
N ASN A 125 10.52 -6.68 -5.77
CA ASN A 125 11.47 -5.96 -4.93
C ASN A 125 10.75 -4.98 -3.99
N VAL A 126 11.42 -4.64 -2.90
CA VAL A 126 11.06 -3.50 -2.05
C VAL A 126 12.10 -2.42 -2.23
N ILE A 127 11.67 -1.25 -2.71
CA ILE A 127 12.54 -0.14 -3.08
C ILE A 127 12.35 1.00 -2.08
N LEU A 128 13.43 1.41 -1.43
CA LEU A 128 13.41 2.49 -0.45
C LEU A 128 13.63 3.85 -1.13
N LYS A 129 12.69 4.76 -0.95
CA LYS A 129 12.86 6.17 -1.28
C LYS A 129 13.76 6.88 -0.27
N ASN A 130 13.74 6.43 0.99
CA ASN A 130 14.53 6.96 2.10
C ASN A 130 14.99 5.82 3.00
N GLU A 131 16.20 5.91 3.55
CA GLU A 131 16.65 5.01 4.60
C GLU A 131 16.13 5.49 5.96
N PRO A 132 15.48 4.61 6.75
CA PRO A 132 14.95 4.97 8.05
C PRO A 132 16.06 5.22 9.09
N ASN A 133 15.70 5.91 10.18
CA ASN A 133 16.64 6.21 11.26
C ASN A 133 17.07 4.97 12.05
N GLU A 134 16.13 4.04 12.28
CA GLU A 134 16.39 2.79 12.98
C GLU A 134 16.99 1.73 12.07
N PRO A 135 17.70 0.73 12.59
CA PRO A 135 18.19 -0.39 11.80
C PRO A 135 17.05 -1.10 11.05
N ILE A 136 17.31 -1.39 9.78
CA ILE A 136 16.36 -2.10 8.91
C ILE A 136 16.29 -3.57 9.32
N ASN A 137 15.07 -4.07 9.56
CA ASN A 137 14.80 -5.46 9.88
C ASN A 137 13.94 -6.10 8.78
N VAL A 138 14.57 -6.45 7.66
CA VAL A 138 13.92 -7.06 6.49
C VAL A 138 14.59 -8.39 6.17
N VAL A 139 13.78 -9.44 6.00
CA VAL A 139 14.26 -10.79 5.64
C VAL A 139 13.84 -11.09 4.19
N GLN A 140 14.82 -11.49 3.37
CA GLN A 140 14.64 -11.91 1.99
C GLN A 140 14.63 -13.44 1.93
N HIS A 141 13.50 -14.01 1.46
CA HIS A 141 13.29 -15.47 1.43
C HIS A 141 13.44 -16.07 0.03
N PHE A 142 13.39 -15.24 -1.01
CA PHE A 142 13.49 -15.69 -2.39
C PHE A 142 14.32 -14.70 -3.22
N SER A 143 14.00 -14.47 -4.50
CA SER A 143 14.82 -13.63 -5.38
C SER A 143 14.51 -12.14 -5.33
N GLY A 144 13.39 -11.74 -4.75
CA GLY A 144 13.09 -10.33 -4.51
C GLY A 144 14.06 -9.71 -3.50
N GLU A 145 14.45 -8.48 -3.74
CA GLU A 145 15.50 -7.79 -2.98
C GLU A 145 14.99 -6.51 -2.33
N LEU A 146 15.64 -6.12 -1.24
CA LEU A 146 15.54 -4.78 -0.68
C LEU A 146 16.55 -3.88 -1.38
N ILE A 147 16.04 -2.89 -2.14
CA ILE A 147 16.86 -1.95 -2.89
C ILE A 147 16.87 -0.60 -2.17
N LYS A 148 18.06 -0.15 -1.83
CA LYS A 148 18.30 1.17 -1.23
C LYS A 148 18.75 2.12 -2.32
N ASN A 149 18.13 3.26 -2.38
CA ASN A 149 18.56 4.32 -3.30
C ASN A 149 19.58 5.24 -2.67
#